data_a798fb3e14001f982867f7ed3ebb6078
#
_entry.id   a798fb3e14001f982867f7ed3ebb6078
#
_cell.length_a   1.000
_cell.length_b   1.000
_cell.length_c   1.000
_cell.angle_alpha   90.00
_cell.angle_beta   90.00
_cell.angle_gamma   90.00
#
_symmetry.space_group_name_H-M   'P 1'
#
loop_
_entity.id
_entity.type
_entity.pdbx_description
1 polymer ?
#
loop_
_entity_poly.entity_id
_entity_poly.type
_entity_poly.pdbx_seq_one_letter_code
_entity_poly.pdbx_strand_id
1 'polypeptide(L)'
;MQKKLVADRIEQMQLVEDAIDNTVSALDNNQQIDWSQMLHLIHLTGMEKSLKSQYENANNISARIRLHKQFSTNTKGWFPWLFETGVLPYIKDSSNRAGESKQVQILELGCGEGSLWTENFVSLPENVRITVSDISEGMIRDIRRNIGFDERFSYACFDCHKIPAEENTYDIVIANHLLFYCEDIAKVCSEVKRVLKDGGIFLCSTYGTAHMQEITHLVQKFDSRIILAAENLYERFGLENGEEILHEFFSKVECCCYEDAIVIDKADPLIEYILSCHGNQNQYLLDRYQEFRQYVKKQVKGQYRITKEAGCFLCQI
;
A
#
# COMPACT_ATOMS: atom_id res chain seq x y z
N MET A 1 -17.03 -28.70 0.34
CA MET A 1 -15.92 -27.73 0.40
C MET A 1 -16.22 -26.58 1.34
N GLN A 2 -17.25 -25.75 1.12
CA GLN A 2 -17.62 -24.62 1.98
C GLN A 2 -17.88 -24.99 3.46
N LYS A 3 -18.58 -26.12 3.73
CA LYS A 3 -18.90 -26.56 5.09
C LYS A 3 -17.64 -26.92 5.91
N LYS A 4 -16.59 -27.44 5.28
CA LYS A 4 -15.31 -27.74 5.92
C LYS A 4 -14.57 -26.44 6.26
N LEU A 5 -14.53 -25.47 5.33
CA LEU A 5 -13.96 -24.14 5.54
C LEU A 5 -14.62 -23.39 6.71
N VAL A 6 -15.94 -23.49 6.84
CA VAL A 6 -16.68 -22.88 7.96
C VAL A 6 -16.38 -23.60 9.28
N ALA A 7 -16.26 -24.92 9.27
CA ALA A 7 -15.91 -25.70 10.47
C ALA A 7 -14.49 -25.37 10.95
N ASP A 8 -13.52 -25.34 10.04
CA ASP A 8 -12.12 -24.99 10.34
C ASP A 8 -12.02 -23.56 10.92
N ARG A 9 -12.86 -22.63 10.42
CA ARG A 9 -12.89 -21.24 10.91
C ARG A 9 -13.56 -21.11 12.29
N ILE A 10 -14.57 -21.92 12.59
CA ILE A 10 -15.20 -21.99 13.92
C ILE A 10 -14.19 -22.52 14.93
N GLU A 11 -13.46 -23.60 14.60
CA GLU A 11 -12.42 -24.17 15.46
C GLU A 11 -11.29 -23.16 15.75
N GLN A 12 -10.85 -22.40 14.75
CA GLN A 12 -9.87 -21.33 14.93
C GLN A 12 -10.38 -20.21 15.86
N MET A 13 -11.65 -19.81 15.72
CA MET A 13 -12.24 -18.77 16.57
C MET A 13 -12.40 -19.25 18.02
N GLN A 14 -12.71 -20.52 18.24
CA GLN A 14 -12.77 -21.12 19.57
C GLN A 14 -11.40 -21.14 20.26
N LEU A 15 -10.32 -21.44 19.52
CA LEU A 15 -8.95 -21.38 20.05
C LEU A 15 -8.55 -19.94 20.46
N VAL A 16 -9.02 -18.91 19.73
CA VAL A 16 -8.80 -17.50 20.10
C VAL A 16 -9.58 -17.11 21.36
N GLU A 17 -10.84 -17.56 21.47
CA GLU A 17 -11.68 -17.33 22.64
C GLU A 17 -11.05 -17.95 23.89
N ASP A 18 -10.63 -19.22 23.82
CA ASP A 18 -9.94 -19.92 24.91
C ASP A 18 -8.65 -19.21 25.36
N ALA A 19 -7.88 -18.66 24.43
CA ALA A 19 -6.66 -17.93 24.76
C ALA A 19 -6.93 -16.58 25.42
N ILE A 20 -7.98 -15.88 24.99
CA ILE A 20 -8.44 -14.64 25.63
C ILE A 20 -8.89 -14.93 27.06
N ASP A 21 -9.69 -15.98 27.26
CA ASP A 21 -10.19 -16.36 28.58
C ASP A 21 -9.07 -16.80 29.53
N ASN A 22 -8.08 -17.55 29.03
CA ASN A 22 -6.89 -17.90 29.78
C ASN A 22 -6.06 -16.68 30.16
N THR A 23 -5.95 -15.68 29.27
CA THR A 23 -5.21 -14.45 29.56
C THR A 23 -5.93 -13.58 30.58
N VAL A 24 -7.25 -13.45 30.48
CA VAL A 24 -8.08 -12.76 31.46
C VAL A 24 -7.98 -13.43 32.82
N SER A 25 -8.08 -14.77 32.86
CA SER A 25 -7.95 -15.56 34.10
C SER A 25 -6.57 -15.42 34.75
N ALA A 26 -5.49 -15.34 33.94
CA ALA A 26 -4.13 -15.12 34.44
C ALA A 26 -3.98 -13.70 35.01
N LEU A 27 -4.58 -12.69 34.38
CA LEU A 27 -4.61 -11.30 34.88
C LEU A 27 -5.34 -11.21 36.22
N ASP A 28 -6.51 -11.81 36.33
CA ASP A 28 -7.32 -11.80 37.56
C ASP A 28 -6.62 -12.49 38.73
N ASN A 29 -5.81 -13.51 38.43
CA ASN A 29 -5.05 -14.27 39.42
C ASN A 29 -3.64 -13.73 39.66
N ASN A 30 -3.27 -12.57 39.10
CA ASN A 30 -1.93 -11.96 39.21
C ASN A 30 -0.79 -12.92 38.77
N GLN A 31 -1.06 -13.81 37.82
CA GLN A 31 -0.09 -14.74 37.26
C GLN A 31 0.64 -14.11 36.07
N GLN A 32 1.82 -14.65 35.76
CA GLN A 32 2.58 -14.18 34.61
C GLN A 32 1.89 -14.62 33.32
N ILE A 33 1.55 -13.66 32.44
CA ILE A 33 0.85 -13.92 31.18
C ILE A 33 1.80 -14.59 30.22
N ASP A 34 1.38 -15.71 29.66
CA ASP A 34 2.08 -16.37 28.54
C ASP A 34 1.64 -15.73 27.20
N TRP A 35 2.32 -14.64 26.86
CA TRP A 35 2.11 -13.95 25.60
C TRP A 35 2.44 -14.79 24.36
N SER A 36 3.19 -15.89 24.51
CA SER A 36 3.57 -16.76 23.39
C SER A 36 2.38 -17.48 22.80
N GLN A 37 1.44 -17.95 23.62
CA GLN A 37 0.20 -18.59 23.16
C GLN A 37 -0.72 -17.62 22.45
N MET A 38 -0.91 -16.42 22.99
CA MET A 38 -1.74 -15.39 22.35
C MET A 38 -1.16 -14.95 21.00
N LEU A 39 0.15 -14.76 20.93
CA LEU A 39 0.85 -14.41 19.70
C LEU A 39 0.82 -15.55 18.67
N HIS A 40 0.90 -16.80 19.11
CA HIS A 40 0.76 -17.98 18.25
C HIS A 40 -0.64 -18.09 17.64
N LEU A 41 -1.68 -17.77 18.40
CA LEU A 41 -3.08 -17.77 17.91
C LEU A 41 -3.36 -16.60 16.96
N ILE A 42 -2.84 -15.42 17.25
CA ILE A 42 -2.87 -14.28 16.32
C ILE A 42 -2.17 -14.67 15.01
N HIS A 43 -1.09 -15.44 15.09
CA HIS A 43 -0.36 -15.95 13.94
C HIS A 43 -1.15 -17.00 13.14
N LEU A 44 -1.73 -18.01 13.81
CA LEU A 44 -2.56 -19.04 13.17
C LEU A 44 -3.79 -18.45 12.46
N THR A 45 -4.42 -17.44 13.03
CA THR A 45 -5.56 -16.75 12.42
C THR A 45 -5.16 -15.80 11.28
N GLY A 46 -3.87 -15.45 11.19
CA GLY A 46 -3.31 -14.57 10.13
C GLY A 46 -2.73 -15.30 8.91
N MET A 47 -2.38 -16.59 9.04
CA MET A 47 -1.59 -17.33 8.03
C MET A 47 -2.32 -17.72 6.74
N GLU A 48 -3.66 -17.73 6.71
CA GLU A 48 -4.42 -18.14 5.51
C GLU A 48 -4.87 -17.00 4.59
N LYS A 49 -4.28 -15.83 4.72
CA LYS A 49 -4.78 -14.69 3.96
C LYS A 49 -3.95 -14.45 2.71
N SER A 50 -4.55 -14.66 1.52
CA SER A 50 -4.07 -14.19 0.22
C SER A 50 -3.67 -12.71 0.27
N LEU A 51 -2.83 -12.24 -0.66
CA LEU A 51 -2.47 -10.82 -0.81
C LEU A 51 -3.68 -9.87 -0.66
N LYS A 52 -4.84 -10.31 -1.15
CA LYS A 52 -6.13 -9.60 -1.06
C LYS A 52 -6.60 -9.34 0.38
N SER A 53 -6.34 -10.27 1.32
CA SER A 53 -6.73 -10.13 2.72
C SER A 53 -5.73 -9.31 3.57
N GLN A 54 -4.55 -9.01 3.03
CA GLN A 54 -3.55 -8.17 3.71
C GLN A 54 -4.04 -6.73 3.87
N TYR A 55 -4.90 -6.26 2.96
CA TYR A 55 -5.53 -4.93 3.01
C TYR A 55 -6.76 -4.86 3.92
N GLU A 56 -7.28 -5.99 4.39
CA GLU A 56 -8.43 -6.02 5.28
C GLU A 56 -8.08 -5.75 6.76
N ASN A 57 -6.78 -5.70 7.10
CA ASN A 57 -6.33 -5.59 8.50
C ASN A 57 -5.72 -4.21 8.80
N ALA A 58 -6.56 -3.27 9.21
CA ALA A 58 -6.22 -1.87 9.50
C ALA A 58 -5.04 -1.69 10.50
N ASN A 59 -4.80 -2.63 11.41
CA ASN A 59 -3.73 -2.52 12.40
C ASN A 59 -2.32 -2.67 11.80
N ASN A 60 -2.13 -3.56 10.84
CA ASN A 60 -0.83 -3.76 10.19
C ASN A 60 -0.50 -2.60 9.25
N ILE A 61 -1.51 -2.07 8.54
CA ILE A 61 -1.38 -0.86 7.73
C ILE A 61 -1.00 0.33 8.61
N SER A 62 -1.61 0.48 9.80
CA SER A 62 -1.33 1.57 10.73
C SER A 62 0.12 1.59 11.24
N ALA A 63 0.75 0.44 11.49
CA ALA A 63 2.16 0.38 11.91
C ALA A 63 3.10 0.83 10.77
N ARG A 64 2.81 0.43 9.53
CA ARG A 64 3.57 0.83 8.35
C ARG A 64 3.43 2.32 8.07
N ILE A 65 2.21 2.84 8.02
CA ILE A 65 1.93 4.26 7.82
C ILE A 65 2.61 5.10 8.90
N ARG A 66 2.56 4.67 10.18
CA ARG A 66 3.22 5.36 11.29
C ARG A 66 4.72 5.49 11.09
N LEU A 67 5.41 4.39 10.71
CA LEU A 67 6.85 4.43 10.47
C LEU A 67 7.20 5.46 9.39
N HIS A 68 6.52 5.40 8.26
CA HIS A 68 6.74 6.34 7.16
C HIS A 68 6.40 7.78 7.57
N LYS A 69 5.29 8.01 8.24
CA LYS A 69 4.83 9.36 8.61
C LYS A 69 5.70 10.02 9.68
N GLN A 70 6.24 9.24 10.63
CA GLN A 70 7.00 9.79 11.76
C GLN A 70 8.49 9.96 11.48
N PHE A 71 9.07 9.14 10.62
CA PHE A 71 10.52 9.05 10.44
C PHE A 71 11.01 9.33 9.01
N SER A 72 10.11 9.67 8.10
CA SER A 72 10.45 10.12 6.75
C SER A 72 11.26 11.40 6.79
N THR A 73 12.31 11.47 5.98
CA THR A 73 13.12 12.68 5.80
C THR A 73 12.46 13.70 4.87
N ASN A 74 11.55 13.24 4.03
CA ASN A 74 10.78 14.09 3.16
C ASN A 74 9.50 14.57 3.87
N THR A 75 9.49 15.83 4.27
CA THR A 75 8.38 16.44 5.03
C THR A 75 7.13 16.70 4.17
N LYS A 76 7.25 16.72 2.86
CA LYS A 76 6.12 16.88 1.95
C LYS A 76 5.19 15.65 2.00
N GLY A 77 5.76 14.47 2.09
CA GLY A 77 5.04 13.20 2.03
C GLY A 77 4.77 12.71 0.61
N TRP A 78 4.45 11.40 0.51
CA TRP A 78 4.26 10.70 -0.75
C TRP A 78 3.08 11.25 -1.57
N PHE A 79 1.89 11.33 -0.96
CA PHE A 79 0.67 11.70 -1.69
C PHE A 79 0.65 13.15 -2.17
N PRO A 80 1.09 14.15 -1.38
CA PRO A 80 1.27 15.51 -1.88
C PRO A 80 2.31 15.60 -3.00
N TRP A 81 3.43 14.86 -2.88
CA TRP A 81 4.43 14.83 -3.94
C TRP A 81 3.87 14.23 -5.24
N LEU A 82 3.19 13.07 -5.16
CA LEU A 82 2.60 12.41 -6.31
C LEU A 82 1.56 13.28 -7.01
N PHE A 83 0.72 13.96 -6.23
CA PHE A 83 -0.28 14.88 -6.73
C PHE A 83 0.35 16.08 -7.45
N GLU A 84 1.32 16.73 -6.84
CA GLU A 84 2.00 17.90 -7.41
C GLU A 84 2.87 17.55 -8.62
N THR A 85 3.47 16.36 -8.66
CA THR A 85 4.34 15.92 -9.75
C THR A 85 3.53 15.40 -10.93
N GLY A 86 2.52 14.55 -10.67
CA GLY A 86 1.87 13.76 -11.70
C GLY A 86 0.42 14.15 -12.01
N VAL A 87 -0.30 14.85 -11.13
CA VAL A 87 -1.72 15.13 -11.33
C VAL A 87 -1.98 16.61 -11.59
N LEU A 88 -1.52 17.47 -10.69
CA LEU A 88 -1.82 18.92 -10.75
C LEU A 88 -1.32 19.62 -12.02
N PRO A 89 -0.11 19.32 -12.57
CA PRO A 89 0.34 19.94 -13.81
C PRO A 89 -0.59 19.65 -14.99
N TYR A 90 -1.10 18.42 -15.08
CA TYR A 90 -2.00 18.00 -16.17
C TYR A 90 -3.42 18.56 -16.04
N ILE A 91 -3.93 18.73 -14.82
CA ILE A 91 -5.19 19.43 -14.59
C ILE A 91 -5.08 20.88 -15.11
N LYS A 92 -3.98 21.57 -14.78
CA LYS A 92 -3.73 22.95 -15.22
C LYS A 92 -3.57 23.05 -16.74
N ASP A 93 -2.82 22.13 -17.36
CA ASP A 93 -2.59 22.10 -18.80
C ASP A 93 -3.89 21.80 -19.58
N SER A 94 -4.67 20.82 -19.12
CA SER A 94 -5.99 20.49 -19.70
C SER A 94 -6.97 21.66 -19.61
N SER A 95 -6.96 22.41 -18.52
CA SER A 95 -7.77 23.62 -18.35
C SER A 95 -7.36 24.74 -19.31
N ASN A 96 -6.04 24.92 -19.54
CA ASN A 96 -5.50 25.94 -20.44
C ASN A 96 -5.79 25.64 -21.91
N ARG A 97 -5.78 24.37 -22.33
CA ARG A 97 -6.01 23.99 -23.73
C ARG A 97 -7.46 24.09 -24.17
N ALA A 98 -8.41 23.99 -23.25
CA ALA A 98 -9.84 23.86 -23.57
C ALA A 98 -10.72 25.03 -23.12
N GLY A 99 -10.13 26.09 -22.53
CA GLY A 99 -10.88 27.19 -21.90
C GLY A 99 -11.37 26.84 -20.49
N GLU A 100 -11.64 27.83 -19.65
CA GLU A 100 -11.92 27.73 -18.22
C GLU A 100 -13.13 26.83 -17.83
N SER A 101 -13.92 26.34 -18.80
CA SER A 101 -15.16 25.58 -18.52
C SER A 101 -15.07 24.08 -18.74
N LYS A 102 -13.91 23.52 -19.16
CA LYS A 102 -13.81 22.07 -19.40
C LYS A 102 -13.54 21.32 -18.10
N GLN A 103 -14.42 20.38 -17.78
CA GLN A 103 -14.20 19.43 -16.69
C GLN A 103 -13.10 18.43 -17.03
N VAL A 104 -12.15 18.23 -16.12
CA VAL A 104 -11.10 17.20 -16.23
C VAL A 104 -11.59 15.91 -15.58
N GLN A 105 -11.63 14.84 -16.36
CA GLN A 105 -12.09 13.52 -15.92
C GLN A 105 -10.89 12.70 -15.44
N ILE A 106 -10.91 12.28 -14.18
CA ILE A 106 -9.84 11.51 -13.54
C ILE A 106 -10.37 10.17 -13.09
N LEU A 107 -9.63 9.09 -13.35
CA LEU A 107 -9.88 7.77 -12.81
C LEU A 107 -8.72 7.33 -11.93
N GLU A 108 -8.98 6.90 -10.70
CA GLU A 108 -8.03 6.19 -9.89
C GLU A 108 -8.42 4.72 -9.79
N LEU A 109 -7.48 3.84 -10.12
CA LEU A 109 -7.55 2.39 -10.00
C LEU A 109 -6.85 1.95 -8.71
N GLY A 110 -7.51 1.15 -7.86
CA GLY A 110 -6.95 0.72 -6.58
C GLY A 110 -6.77 1.86 -5.59
N CYS A 111 -7.81 2.65 -5.35
CA CYS A 111 -7.76 3.87 -4.54
C CYS A 111 -7.50 3.62 -3.04
N GLY A 112 -7.66 2.38 -2.56
CA GLY A 112 -7.56 2.06 -1.14
C GLY A 112 -8.48 2.91 -0.28
N GLU A 113 -7.96 3.45 0.81
CA GLU A 113 -8.69 4.34 1.72
C GLU A 113 -8.80 5.81 1.25
N GLY A 114 -8.19 6.14 0.09
CA GLY A 114 -8.28 7.45 -0.54
C GLY A 114 -7.28 8.49 -0.07
N SER A 115 -6.13 8.07 0.45
CA SER A 115 -5.11 8.99 0.98
C SER A 115 -4.60 10.00 -0.07
N LEU A 116 -4.53 9.63 -1.35
CA LEU A 116 -4.16 10.57 -2.42
C LEU A 116 -5.06 11.80 -2.43
N TRP A 117 -6.36 11.61 -2.24
CA TRP A 117 -7.34 12.69 -2.30
C TRP A 117 -7.53 13.40 -0.97
N THR A 118 -7.54 12.68 0.15
CA THR A 118 -7.74 13.28 1.48
C THR A 118 -6.58 14.19 1.86
N GLU A 119 -5.33 13.83 1.51
CA GLU A 119 -4.16 14.66 1.80
C GLU A 119 -4.04 15.87 0.84
N ASN A 120 -4.68 15.83 -0.33
CA ASN A 120 -4.66 16.92 -1.34
C ASN A 120 -6.00 17.62 -1.50
N PHE A 121 -6.98 17.36 -0.63
CA PHE A 121 -8.37 17.78 -0.79
C PHE A 121 -8.53 19.30 -1.00
N VAL A 122 -7.80 20.10 -0.23
CA VAL A 122 -7.83 21.57 -0.30
C VAL A 122 -7.26 22.10 -1.61
N SER A 123 -6.37 21.34 -2.25
CA SER A 123 -5.69 21.73 -3.49
C SER A 123 -6.44 21.27 -4.75
N LEU A 124 -7.56 20.56 -4.59
CA LEU A 124 -8.36 20.06 -5.73
C LEU A 124 -9.15 21.19 -6.39
N PRO A 125 -8.95 21.45 -7.70
CA PRO A 125 -9.77 22.41 -8.44
C PRO A 125 -11.23 22.00 -8.52
N GLU A 126 -12.14 22.96 -8.71
CA GLU A 126 -13.56 22.68 -8.81
C GLU A 126 -13.96 22.01 -10.14
N ASN A 127 -13.18 22.21 -11.17
CA ASN A 127 -13.44 21.69 -12.52
C ASN A 127 -12.97 20.24 -12.74
N VAL A 128 -12.68 19.48 -11.69
CA VAL A 128 -12.36 18.04 -11.77
C VAL A 128 -13.59 17.18 -11.50
N ARG A 129 -13.60 15.98 -12.11
CA ARG A 129 -14.50 14.88 -11.76
C ARG A 129 -13.66 13.64 -11.60
N ILE A 130 -13.70 13.07 -10.41
CA ILE A 130 -12.80 12.00 -9.97
C ILE A 130 -13.63 10.76 -9.74
N THR A 131 -13.37 9.71 -10.51
CA THR A 131 -13.88 8.37 -10.24
C THR A 131 -12.79 7.60 -9.50
N VAL A 132 -13.07 7.24 -8.25
CA VAL A 132 -12.18 6.38 -7.46
C VAL A 132 -12.70 4.96 -7.50
N SER A 133 -11.80 4.01 -7.74
CA SER A 133 -12.18 2.60 -7.85
C SER A 133 -11.26 1.69 -7.09
N ASP A 134 -11.81 0.60 -6.59
CA ASP A 134 -11.10 -0.50 -5.96
C ASP A 134 -11.85 -1.81 -6.20
N ILE A 135 -11.16 -2.93 -6.16
CA ILE A 135 -11.79 -4.26 -6.23
C ILE A 135 -12.49 -4.62 -4.91
N SER A 136 -12.11 -3.96 -3.82
CA SER A 136 -12.65 -4.15 -2.47
C SER A 136 -13.79 -3.18 -2.18
N GLU A 137 -14.98 -3.70 -1.97
CA GLU A 137 -16.11 -2.89 -1.48
C GLU A 137 -15.82 -2.24 -0.11
N GLY A 138 -14.96 -2.88 0.70
CA GLY A 138 -14.50 -2.33 1.98
C GLY A 138 -13.74 -1.02 1.79
N MET A 139 -12.79 -0.99 0.86
CA MET A 139 -12.03 0.21 0.52
C MET A 139 -12.94 1.32 -0.04
N ILE A 140 -13.90 0.96 -0.90
CA ILE A 140 -14.89 1.93 -1.41
C ILE A 140 -15.74 2.52 -0.28
N ARG A 141 -16.14 1.74 0.72
CA ARG A 141 -16.82 2.28 1.91
C ARG A 141 -15.93 3.22 2.72
N ASP A 142 -14.67 2.86 2.89
CA ASP A 142 -13.72 3.64 3.69
C ASP A 142 -13.38 4.97 3.02
N ILE A 143 -13.06 4.99 1.72
CA ILE A 143 -12.80 6.25 1.01
C ILE A 143 -14.03 7.17 1.00
N ARG A 144 -15.24 6.61 0.82
CA ARG A 144 -16.49 7.38 0.88
C ARG A 144 -16.70 8.04 2.25
N ARG A 145 -16.33 7.34 3.34
CA ARG A 145 -16.37 7.89 4.69
C ARG A 145 -15.30 8.97 4.90
N ASN A 146 -14.10 8.77 4.37
CA ASN A 146 -12.97 9.66 4.58
C ASN A 146 -13.11 10.97 3.80
N ILE A 147 -13.65 10.94 2.58
CA ILE A 147 -13.92 12.14 1.75
C ILE A 147 -15.22 12.83 2.17
N GLY A 148 -16.24 12.06 2.56
CA GLY A 148 -17.58 12.59 2.83
C GLY A 148 -18.36 12.88 1.54
N PHE A 149 -19.27 13.86 1.62
CA PHE A 149 -20.05 14.29 0.45
C PHE A 149 -19.30 15.39 -0.30
N ASP A 150 -18.90 15.09 -1.54
CA ASP A 150 -18.33 16.06 -2.47
C ASP A 150 -18.71 15.67 -3.90
N GLU A 151 -19.31 16.59 -4.64
CA GLU A 151 -19.84 16.37 -5.99
C GLU A 151 -18.74 16.05 -7.02
N ARG A 152 -17.49 16.32 -6.71
CA ARG A 152 -16.35 16.00 -7.58
C ARG A 152 -16.07 14.49 -7.62
N PHE A 153 -16.54 13.72 -6.63
CA PHE A 153 -16.19 12.31 -6.48
C PHE A 153 -17.32 11.35 -6.85
N SER A 154 -16.96 10.33 -7.61
CA SER A 154 -17.75 9.14 -7.90
C SER A 154 -17.01 7.90 -7.42
N TYR A 155 -17.74 6.89 -6.95
CA TYR A 155 -17.17 5.70 -6.31
C TYR A 155 -17.62 4.45 -7.06
N ALA A 156 -16.69 3.61 -7.48
CA ALA A 156 -16.95 2.41 -8.24
C ALA A 156 -16.18 1.20 -7.69
N CYS A 157 -16.82 0.03 -7.68
CA CYS A 157 -16.18 -1.22 -7.29
C CYS A 157 -16.06 -2.11 -8.53
N PHE A 158 -14.83 -2.32 -9.02
CA PHE A 158 -14.56 -3.17 -10.18
C PHE A 158 -13.09 -3.62 -10.23
N ASP A 159 -12.82 -4.62 -11.06
CA ASP A 159 -11.48 -5.09 -11.36
C ASP A 159 -10.85 -4.23 -12.46
N CYS A 160 -9.63 -3.71 -12.23
CA CYS A 160 -8.90 -2.88 -13.18
C CYS A 160 -8.56 -3.57 -14.51
N HIS A 161 -8.63 -4.90 -14.57
CA HIS A 161 -8.48 -5.65 -15.82
C HIS A 161 -9.67 -5.47 -16.78
N LYS A 162 -10.79 -4.88 -16.32
CA LYS A 162 -11.96 -4.56 -17.12
C LYS A 162 -12.62 -3.27 -16.59
N ILE A 163 -12.21 -2.13 -17.13
CA ILE A 163 -12.70 -0.82 -16.73
C ILE A 163 -14.09 -0.57 -17.34
N PRO A 164 -15.15 -0.37 -16.53
CA PRO A 164 -16.53 -0.18 -17.02
C PRO A 164 -16.76 1.26 -17.50
N ALA A 165 -15.95 1.70 -18.45
CA ALA A 165 -16.04 3.02 -19.08
C ALA A 165 -15.88 2.90 -20.61
N GLU A 166 -16.46 3.86 -21.33
CA GLU A 166 -16.27 3.98 -22.77
C GLU A 166 -14.83 4.37 -23.13
N GLU A 167 -14.47 4.18 -24.40
CA GLU A 167 -13.20 4.65 -24.92
C GLU A 167 -13.08 6.18 -24.80
N ASN A 168 -11.87 6.70 -24.64
CA ASN A 168 -11.59 8.13 -24.62
C ASN A 168 -12.42 8.93 -23.55
N THR A 169 -12.58 8.36 -22.38
CA THR A 169 -13.39 8.93 -21.30
C THR A 169 -12.58 9.84 -20.38
N TYR A 170 -11.36 9.42 -20.00
CA TYR A 170 -10.57 10.06 -18.95
C TYR A 170 -9.40 10.89 -19.51
N ASP A 171 -9.17 12.04 -18.89
CA ASP A 171 -8.00 12.87 -19.15
C ASP A 171 -6.78 12.38 -18.37
N ILE A 172 -7.00 11.78 -17.19
CA ILE A 172 -5.97 11.23 -16.31
C ILE A 172 -6.44 9.88 -15.76
N VAL A 173 -5.59 8.86 -15.85
CA VAL A 173 -5.78 7.58 -15.14
C VAL A 173 -4.62 7.39 -14.17
N ILE A 174 -4.92 6.99 -12.93
CA ILE A 174 -3.93 6.82 -11.86
C ILE A 174 -3.97 5.38 -11.36
N ALA A 175 -2.80 4.77 -11.17
CA ALA A 175 -2.62 3.46 -10.54
C ALA A 175 -1.50 3.56 -9.48
N ASN A 176 -1.84 4.08 -8.28
CA ASN A 176 -0.86 4.31 -7.23
C ASN A 176 -0.57 3.03 -6.46
N HIS A 177 0.67 2.51 -6.55
CA HIS A 177 1.10 1.26 -5.94
C HIS A 177 0.17 0.07 -6.23
N LEU A 178 -0.30 -0.06 -7.47
CA LEU A 178 -1.28 -1.06 -7.88
C LEU A 178 -0.70 -2.14 -8.81
N LEU A 179 0.05 -1.77 -9.86
CA LEU A 179 0.33 -2.67 -10.98
C LEU A 179 1.04 -3.95 -10.58
N PHE A 180 1.92 -3.92 -9.59
CA PHE A 180 2.60 -5.12 -9.10
C PHE A 180 1.67 -6.13 -8.39
N TYR A 181 0.42 -5.78 -8.09
CA TYR A 181 -0.60 -6.70 -7.59
C TYR A 181 -1.45 -7.30 -8.69
N CYS A 182 -1.35 -6.78 -9.92
CA CYS A 182 -2.13 -7.26 -11.05
C CYS A 182 -1.54 -8.57 -11.61
N GLU A 183 -2.39 -9.53 -11.92
CA GLU A 183 -1.97 -10.79 -12.53
C GLU A 183 -1.54 -10.58 -13.98
N ASP A 184 -2.22 -9.68 -14.71
CA ASP A 184 -1.98 -9.35 -16.11
C ASP A 184 -1.85 -7.82 -16.28
N ILE A 185 -0.62 -7.32 -16.13
CA ILE A 185 -0.28 -5.90 -16.28
C ILE A 185 -0.56 -5.42 -17.70
N ALA A 186 -0.31 -6.26 -18.71
CA ALA A 186 -0.55 -5.92 -20.10
C ALA A 186 -2.04 -5.65 -20.38
N LYS A 187 -2.91 -6.46 -19.78
CA LYS A 187 -4.36 -6.25 -19.86
C LYS A 187 -4.79 -4.95 -19.20
N VAL A 188 -4.26 -4.63 -18.01
CA VAL A 188 -4.55 -3.35 -17.33
C VAL A 188 -4.08 -2.18 -18.18
N CYS A 189 -2.84 -2.19 -18.69
CA CYS A 189 -2.32 -1.13 -19.56
C CYS A 189 -3.15 -0.95 -20.84
N SER A 190 -3.63 -2.05 -21.44
CA SER A 190 -4.52 -1.99 -22.61
C SER A 190 -5.86 -1.34 -22.28
N GLU A 191 -6.46 -1.65 -21.14
CA GLU A 191 -7.71 -1.02 -20.67
C GLU A 191 -7.49 0.46 -20.34
N VAL A 192 -6.39 0.80 -19.67
CA VAL A 192 -6.02 2.19 -19.40
C VAL A 192 -5.88 2.97 -20.71
N LYS A 193 -5.15 2.42 -21.70
CA LYS A 193 -4.99 3.05 -23.02
C LYS A 193 -6.34 3.25 -23.71
N ARG A 194 -7.26 2.28 -23.63
CA ARG A 194 -8.60 2.37 -24.23
C ARG A 194 -9.43 3.51 -23.65
N VAL A 195 -9.39 3.69 -22.32
CA VAL A 195 -10.25 4.69 -21.64
C VAL A 195 -9.61 6.09 -21.58
N LEU A 196 -8.31 6.22 -21.84
CA LEU A 196 -7.64 7.50 -21.94
C LEU A 196 -8.02 8.25 -23.21
N LYS A 197 -8.23 9.55 -23.09
CA LYS A 197 -8.39 10.46 -24.23
C LYS A 197 -7.06 10.70 -24.94
N ASP A 198 -7.13 11.12 -26.19
CA ASP A 198 -5.97 11.63 -26.90
C ASP A 198 -5.28 12.76 -26.11
N GLY A 199 -3.98 12.61 -25.87
CA GLY A 199 -3.20 13.51 -25.03
C GLY A 199 -3.47 13.41 -23.53
N GLY A 200 -4.24 12.42 -23.10
CA GLY A 200 -4.39 12.04 -21.70
C GLY A 200 -3.12 11.38 -21.14
N ILE A 201 -3.05 11.26 -19.82
CA ILE A 201 -1.92 10.65 -19.15
C ILE A 201 -2.31 9.46 -18.28
N PHE A 202 -1.41 8.50 -18.22
CA PHE A 202 -1.41 7.45 -17.23
C PHE A 202 -0.30 7.70 -16.21
N LEU A 203 -0.66 7.82 -14.94
CA LEU A 203 0.25 7.94 -13.81
C LEU A 203 0.23 6.63 -13.04
N CYS A 204 1.33 5.90 -13.00
CA CYS A 204 1.44 4.72 -12.13
C CYS A 204 2.70 4.79 -11.27
N SER A 205 2.63 4.24 -10.06
CA SER A 205 3.72 4.29 -9.11
C SER A 205 4.14 2.92 -8.61
N THR A 206 5.41 2.85 -8.21
CA THR A 206 6.04 1.63 -7.69
C THR A 206 7.24 1.97 -6.82
N TYR A 207 7.97 0.93 -6.42
CA TYR A 207 9.22 1.02 -5.69
C TYR A 207 10.28 0.13 -6.34
N GLY A 208 11.56 0.41 -6.04
CA GLY A 208 12.71 -0.31 -6.59
C GLY A 208 13.28 -1.35 -5.63
N THR A 209 14.32 -2.01 -6.09
CA THR A 209 15.00 -3.12 -5.39
C THR A 209 15.65 -2.72 -4.08
N ALA A 210 16.10 -1.47 -3.95
CA ALA A 210 16.74 -0.96 -2.74
C ALA A 210 15.73 -0.48 -1.67
N HIS A 211 14.43 -0.51 -1.98
CA HIS A 211 13.40 -0.07 -1.05
C HIS A 211 13.40 -0.88 0.24
N MET A 212 13.67 -0.22 1.38
CA MET A 212 13.66 -0.82 2.73
C MET A 212 14.65 -1.99 2.92
N GLN A 213 15.67 -2.14 2.05
CA GLN A 213 16.62 -3.26 2.07
C GLN A 213 17.39 -3.38 3.39
N GLU A 214 17.63 -2.27 4.08
CA GLU A 214 18.34 -2.27 5.38
C GLU A 214 17.57 -3.03 6.45
N ILE A 215 16.23 -3.03 6.38
CA ILE A 215 15.38 -3.81 7.29
C ILE A 215 15.53 -5.30 7.00
N THR A 216 15.51 -5.70 5.73
CA THR A 216 15.75 -7.08 5.33
C THR A 216 17.14 -7.54 5.79
N HIS A 217 18.18 -6.75 5.57
CA HIS A 217 19.52 -7.06 6.04
C HIS A 217 19.61 -7.13 7.58
N LEU A 218 18.88 -6.24 8.28
CA LEU A 218 18.87 -6.24 9.75
C LEU A 218 18.32 -7.57 10.30
N VAL A 219 17.17 -8.02 9.79
CA VAL A 219 16.53 -9.25 10.28
C VAL A 219 17.30 -10.50 9.88
N GLN A 220 17.88 -10.53 8.67
CA GLN A 220 18.68 -11.65 8.18
C GLN A 220 20.02 -11.79 8.90
N LYS A 221 20.60 -10.71 9.42
CA LYS A 221 21.77 -10.77 10.31
C LYS A 221 21.43 -11.35 11.69
N PHE A 222 20.19 -11.18 12.15
CA PHE A 222 19.71 -11.81 13.38
C PHE A 222 19.40 -13.30 13.17
N ASP A 223 18.68 -13.63 12.10
CA ASP A 223 18.38 -15.00 11.68
C ASP A 223 18.21 -15.03 10.15
N SER A 224 19.11 -15.71 9.45
CA SER A 224 19.16 -15.75 7.99
C SER A 224 17.94 -16.43 7.32
N ARG A 225 17.11 -17.12 8.09
CA ARG A 225 15.89 -17.78 7.61
C ARG A 225 14.72 -16.81 7.48
N ILE A 226 14.84 -15.60 8.05
CA ILE A 226 13.75 -14.62 8.06
C ILE A 226 13.58 -14.02 6.67
N ILE A 227 12.34 -14.05 6.20
CA ILE A 227 11.86 -13.43 4.96
C ILE A 227 10.72 -12.47 5.36
N LEU A 228 10.82 -11.20 5.01
CA LEU A 228 9.83 -10.18 5.37
C LEU A 228 8.66 -10.08 4.38
N ALA A 229 8.86 -10.50 3.14
CA ALA A 229 7.83 -10.57 2.10
C ALA A 229 7.89 -11.92 1.39
N ALA A 230 6.74 -12.52 1.16
CA ALA A 230 6.66 -13.81 0.45
C ALA A 230 7.08 -13.68 -1.02
N GLU A 231 6.84 -12.52 -1.63
CA GLU A 231 7.20 -12.20 -3.01
C GLU A 231 7.81 -10.80 -3.09
N ASN A 232 8.78 -10.64 -3.98
CA ASN A 232 9.37 -9.35 -4.31
C ASN A 232 8.52 -8.68 -5.39
N LEU A 233 7.51 -7.92 -5.00
CA LEU A 233 6.54 -7.33 -5.92
C LEU A 233 7.19 -6.40 -6.97
N TYR A 234 8.34 -5.78 -6.66
CA TYR A 234 9.12 -4.97 -7.61
C TYR A 234 9.66 -5.78 -8.80
N GLU A 235 9.79 -7.11 -8.67
CA GLU A 235 10.19 -7.98 -9.78
C GLU A 235 9.08 -8.08 -10.83
N ARG A 236 7.81 -7.94 -10.44
CA ARG A 236 6.68 -7.89 -11.36
C ARG A 236 6.55 -6.52 -12.02
N PHE A 237 6.61 -5.45 -11.23
CA PHE A 237 6.56 -4.07 -11.68
C PHE A 237 7.31 -3.17 -10.68
N GLY A 238 8.54 -2.84 -10.99
CA GLY A 238 9.45 -2.03 -10.19
C GLY A 238 9.98 -0.83 -10.96
N LEU A 239 10.82 -0.03 -10.32
CA LEU A 239 11.49 1.09 -10.99
C LEU A 239 12.45 0.61 -12.08
N GLU A 240 13.02 -0.58 -11.93
CA GLU A 240 14.02 -1.15 -12.84
C GLU A 240 13.45 -1.71 -14.14
N ASN A 241 12.22 -2.23 -14.10
CA ASN A 241 11.58 -2.89 -15.26
C ASN A 241 10.30 -2.19 -15.73
N GLY A 242 9.76 -1.27 -14.94
CA GLY A 242 8.47 -0.62 -15.24
C GLY A 242 8.48 0.20 -16.52
N GLU A 243 9.60 0.89 -16.83
CA GLU A 243 9.72 1.69 -18.06
C GLU A 243 9.64 0.82 -19.32
N GLU A 244 10.35 -0.32 -19.34
CA GLU A 244 10.31 -1.27 -20.48
C GLU A 244 8.89 -1.83 -20.67
N ILE A 245 8.24 -2.26 -19.59
CA ILE A 245 6.86 -2.80 -19.64
C ILE A 245 5.89 -1.74 -20.17
N LEU A 246 6.00 -0.50 -19.71
CA LEU A 246 5.09 0.58 -20.11
C LEU A 246 5.29 1.03 -21.57
N HIS A 247 6.52 0.96 -22.08
CA HIS A 247 6.83 1.31 -23.47
C HIS A 247 6.16 0.39 -24.50
N GLU A 248 5.69 -0.80 -24.11
CA GLU A 248 4.87 -1.65 -24.98
C GLU A 248 3.50 -1.02 -25.30
N PHE A 249 3.00 -0.12 -24.46
CA PHE A 249 1.66 0.45 -24.54
C PHE A 249 1.65 1.96 -24.80
N PHE A 250 2.66 2.67 -24.31
CA PHE A 250 2.72 4.14 -24.31
C PHE A 250 3.94 4.62 -25.08
N SER A 251 3.74 5.65 -25.91
CA SER A 251 4.80 6.22 -26.76
C SER A 251 5.83 7.02 -25.96
N LYS A 252 5.40 7.64 -24.85
CA LYS A 252 6.25 8.40 -23.95
C LYS A 252 6.07 7.85 -22.52
N VAL A 253 7.19 7.55 -21.88
CA VAL A 253 7.26 7.13 -20.49
C VAL A 253 8.35 7.93 -19.80
N GLU A 254 8.02 8.60 -18.71
CA GLU A 254 8.95 9.40 -17.91
C GLU A 254 8.93 8.93 -16.47
N CYS A 255 10.09 8.56 -15.92
CA CYS A 255 10.22 8.13 -14.54
C CYS A 255 10.57 9.32 -13.65
N CYS A 256 9.78 9.53 -12.60
CA CYS A 256 10.00 10.53 -11.56
C CYS A 256 10.31 9.83 -10.23
N CYS A 257 11.51 10.03 -9.69
CA CYS A 257 11.92 9.45 -8.42
C CYS A 257 11.46 10.31 -7.23
N TYR A 258 10.98 9.65 -6.18
CA TYR A 258 10.66 10.28 -4.90
C TYR A 258 11.85 10.19 -3.95
N GLU A 259 12.53 11.30 -3.75
CA GLU A 259 13.67 11.35 -2.84
C GLU A 259 13.22 11.34 -1.38
N ASP A 260 13.46 10.23 -0.68
CA ASP A 260 13.14 10.07 0.72
C ASP A 260 14.01 9.01 1.39
N ALA A 261 14.01 9.02 2.71
CA ALA A 261 14.55 7.99 3.56
C ALA A 261 13.79 7.97 4.89
N ILE A 262 13.91 6.88 5.62
CA ILE A 262 13.48 6.81 7.00
C ILE A 262 14.70 6.90 7.88
N VAL A 263 14.70 7.80 8.88
CA VAL A 263 15.77 7.93 9.86
C VAL A 263 15.19 7.70 11.25
N ILE A 264 15.60 6.58 11.86
CA ILE A 264 15.06 6.11 13.14
C ILE A 264 16.13 6.21 14.22
N ASP A 265 15.75 6.73 15.39
CA ASP A 265 16.53 6.77 16.62
C ASP A 265 16.00 5.82 17.70
N LYS A 266 14.84 5.19 17.45
CA LYS A 266 14.11 4.32 18.39
C LYS A 266 13.87 2.94 17.76
N ALA A 267 14.14 1.88 18.53
CA ALA A 267 13.98 0.51 18.07
C ALA A 267 12.52 0.05 17.96
N ASP A 268 11.67 0.49 18.90
CA ASP A 268 10.32 -0.06 19.02
C ASP A 268 9.45 0.18 17.76
N PRO A 269 9.41 1.37 17.11
CA PRO A 269 8.69 1.56 15.84
C PRO A 269 9.19 0.66 14.70
N LEU A 270 10.50 0.41 14.63
CA LEU A 270 11.08 -0.48 13.64
C LEU A 270 10.67 -1.93 13.89
N ILE A 271 10.64 -2.36 15.14
CA ILE A 271 10.20 -3.70 15.54
C ILE A 271 8.72 -3.89 15.20
N GLU A 272 7.86 -2.91 15.51
CA GLU A 272 6.44 -2.94 15.13
C GLU A 272 6.25 -3.10 13.62
N TYR A 273 7.02 -2.34 12.84
CA TYR A 273 7.03 -2.47 11.38
C TYR A 273 7.43 -3.88 10.94
N ILE A 274 8.54 -4.42 11.46
CA ILE A 274 9.04 -5.76 11.12
C ILE A 274 7.99 -6.83 11.44
N LEU A 275 7.37 -6.78 12.63
CA LEU A 275 6.34 -7.73 13.03
C LEU A 275 5.06 -7.59 12.19
N SER A 276 4.80 -6.43 11.61
CA SER A 276 3.67 -6.21 10.69
C SER A 276 3.90 -6.71 9.27
N CYS A 277 5.10 -7.16 8.93
CA CYS A 277 5.42 -7.71 7.62
C CYS A 277 4.73 -9.06 7.37
N HIS A 278 4.63 -9.46 6.09
CA HIS A 278 3.83 -10.62 5.65
C HIS A 278 4.67 -11.83 5.25
N GLY A 279 5.89 -11.89 5.76
CA GLY A 279 6.78 -13.03 5.58
C GLY A 279 6.64 -14.07 6.69
N ASN A 280 7.74 -14.74 6.98
CA ASN A 280 7.85 -15.76 8.03
C ASN A 280 8.47 -15.24 9.34
N GLN A 281 8.72 -13.92 9.44
CA GLN A 281 9.46 -13.32 10.55
C GLN A 281 8.89 -13.68 11.92
N ASN A 282 7.57 -13.74 12.04
CA ASN A 282 6.92 -14.02 13.32
C ASN A 282 7.25 -15.44 13.86
N GLN A 283 7.46 -16.41 12.97
CA GLN A 283 7.87 -17.77 13.36
C GLN A 283 9.23 -17.82 14.07
N TYR A 284 10.12 -16.88 13.76
CA TYR A 284 11.49 -16.86 14.28
C TYR A 284 11.72 -15.78 15.33
N LEU A 285 10.86 -14.77 15.40
CA LEU A 285 11.03 -13.62 16.28
C LEU A 285 10.21 -13.68 17.55
N LEU A 286 9.02 -14.30 17.55
CA LEU A 286 8.12 -14.25 18.69
C LEU A 286 8.71 -14.93 19.93
N ASP A 287 9.23 -16.15 19.80
CA ASP A 287 9.85 -16.89 20.89
C ASP A 287 11.17 -16.26 21.39
N ARG A 288 11.79 -15.44 20.53
CA ARG A 288 13.05 -14.73 20.79
C ARG A 288 12.86 -13.20 20.85
N TYR A 289 11.65 -12.74 21.13
CA TYR A 289 11.30 -11.33 21.06
C TYR A 289 12.23 -10.43 21.90
N GLN A 290 12.55 -10.79 23.12
CA GLN A 290 13.42 -10.01 24.00
C GLN A 290 14.87 -9.94 23.46
N GLU A 291 15.37 -11.04 22.91
CA GLU A 291 16.70 -11.11 22.28
C GLU A 291 16.72 -10.22 21.03
N PHE A 292 15.71 -10.35 20.16
CA PHE A 292 15.56 -9.52 18.97
C PHE A 292 15.43 -8.04 19.31
N ARG A 293 14.62 -7.69 20.29
CA ARG A 293 14.48 -6.30 20.75
C ARG A 293 15.80 -5.70 21.23
N GLN A 294 16.59 -6.46 22.00
CA GLN A 294 17.91 -6.00 22.44
C GLN A 294 18.88 -5.86 21.26
N TYR A 295 18.83 -6.79 20.30
CA TYR A 295 19.61 -6.72 19.08
C TYR A 295 19.28 -5.45 18.28
N VAL A 296 18.01 -5.20 17.97
CA VAL A 296 17.59 -4.00 17.23
C VAL A 296 17.99 -2.72 17.98
N LYS A 297 17.82 -2.67 19.31
CA LYS A 297 18.28 -1.52 20.12
C LYS A 297 19.77 -1.24 19.98
N LYS A 298 20.61 -2.28 19.80
CA LYS A 298 22.04 -2.10 19.57
C LYS A 298 22.34 -1.55 18.17
N GLN A 299 21.58 -1.99 17.16
CA GLN A 299 21.77 -1.55 15.76
C GLN A 299 21.28 -0.12 15.53
N VAL A 300 20.20 0.30 16.20
CA VAL A 300 19.55 1.61 16.05
C VAL A 300 20.22 2.69 16.95
N LYS A 301 21.38 2.40 17.56
CA LYS A 301 22.12 3.39 18.36
C LYS A 301 22.51 4.61 17.52
N GLY A 302 21.94 5.76 17.84
CA GLY A 302 22.13 7.02 17.13
C GLY A 302 21.08 7.22 16.04
N GLN A 303 21.47 7.12 14.78
CA GLN A 303 20.56 7.25 13.64
C GLN A 303 20.70 6.01 12.75
N TYR A 304 19.61 5.29 12.56
CA TYR A 304 19.52 4.19 11.61
C TYR A 304 18.75 4.66 10.37
N ARG A 305 19.47 4.73 9.24
CA ARG A 305 18.91 5.19 7.96
C ARG A 305 18.43 3.98 7.17
N ILE A 306 17.23 4.11 6.62
CA ILE A 306 16.57 3.12 5.78
C ILE A 306 16.21 3.82 4.46
N THR A 307 16.61 3.20 3.35
CA THR A 307 16.38 3.71 2.01
C THR A 307 14.91 3.59 1.64
N LYS A 308 14.33 4.68 1.14
CA LYS A 308 13.03 4.67 0.46
C LYS A 308 13.27 4.91 -1.02
N GLU A 309 13.22 3.86 -1.80
CA GLU A 309 13.34 3.91 -3.24
C GLU A 309 11.95 3.73 -3.84
N ALA A 310 11.31 4.83 -4.16
CA ALA A 310 9.97 4.85 -4.75
C ALA A 310 9.89 5.92 -5.85
N GLY A 311 8.93 5.78 -6.72
CA GLY A 311 8.75 6.73 -7.82
C GLY A 311 7.46 6.47 -8.59
N CYS A 312 7.23 7.29 -9.60
CA CYS A 312 6.10 7.12 -10.50
C CYS A 312 6.55 7.24 -11.96
N PHE A 313 5.77 6.65 -12.83
CA PHE A 313 5.87 6.79 -14.27
C PHE A 313 4.72 7.65 -14.78
N LEU A 314 5.05 8.60 -15.65
CA LEU A 314 4.11 9.43 -16.39
C LEU A 314 4.13 8.97 -17.85
N CYS A 315 2.99 8.41 -18.30
CA CYS A 315 2.87 7.79 -19.61
C CYS A 315 1.90 8.55 -20.49
N GLN A 316 2.24 8.69 -21.79
CA GLN A 316 1.36 9.29 -22.81
C GLN A 316 1.24 8.32 -24.00
N ILE A 317 0.06 8.32 -24.65
CA ILE A 317 -0.23 7.49 -25.85
C ILE A 317 0.55 7.99 -27.05
#